data_ebfe805c62638262ae8149ed515a70e2
#
_entry.id   ebfe805c62638262ae8149ed515a70e2
#
_cell.length_a   1.000
_cell.length_b   1.000
_cell.length_c   1.000
_cell.angle_alpha   90.00
_cell.angle_beta   90.00
_cell.angle_gamma   90.00
#
_symmetry.space_group_name_H-M   'P 1'
#
loop_
_entity.id
_entity.type
_entity.pdbx_description
1 polymer ?
#
loop_
_entity_poly.entity_id
_entity_poly.type
_entity_poly.pdbx_seq_one_letter_code
_entity_poly.pdbx_strand_id
1 'polypeptide(L)' 'MADKIKRLERIKLDENFNYDRLTSISTEARQKLSRIKPTSIGQASRMSGVSPSDISVLLIYMGR' A
#
# COMPACT_ATOMS: atom_id res chain seq x y z
N MET A 1 12.60 -13.91 7.00
CA MET A 1 11.20 -13.57 7.15
C MET A 1 10.97 -12.20 7.73
N ALA A 2 11.60 -11.88 8.84
CA ALA A 2 11.51 -10.55 9.41
C ALA A 2 12.04 -9.46 8.46
N ASP A 3 12.99 -9.83 7.60
CA ASP A 3 13.61 -8.87 6.69
C ASP A 3 12.65 -8.34 5.62
N LYS A 4 11.72 -9.16 5.15
CA LYS A 4 10.72 -8.71 4.18
C LYS A 4 9.82 -7.64 4.77
N ILE A 5 9.39 -7.84 6.01
CA ILE A 5 8.52 -6.89 6.69
C ILE A 5 9.26 -5.57 6.93
N LYS A 6 10.53 -5.67 7.34
CA LYS A 6 11.34 -4.48 7.55
C LYS A 6 11.55 -3.70 6.25
N ARG A 7 11.74 -4.40 5.13
CA ARG A 7 11.88 -3.74 3.84
C ARG A 7 10.63 -2.97 3.47
N LEU A 8 9.47 -3.58 3.67
CA LEU A 8 8.20 -2.94 3.37
C LEU A 8 7.99 -1.69 4.23
N GLU A 9 8.42 -1.74 5.48
CA GLU A 9 8.31 -0.59 6.38
C GLU A 9 9.23 0.56 5.98
N ARG A 10 10.31 0.27 5.27
CA ARG A 10 11.23 1.30 4.78
C ARG A 10 10.71 2.00 3.53
N ILE A 11 9.82 1.36 2.79
CA ILE A 11 9.25 1.97 1.59
C ILE A 11 8.16 2.95 2.01
N LYS A 12 8.46 4.23 1.89
CA LYS A 12 7.52 5.27 2.29
C LYS A 12 6.50 5.52 1.20
N LEU A 13 5.29 5.82 1.61
CA LEU A 13 4.23 6.24 0.72
C LEU A 13 4.09 7.75 0.80
N ASP A 14 4.06 8.39 -0.38
CA ASP A 14 3.83 9.82 -0.46
C ASP A 14 2.38 10.11 -0.04
N GLU A 15 2.18 11.10 0.80
CA GLU A 15 0.84 11.52 1.23
C GLU A 15 0.01 12.04 0.05
N ASN A 16 0.66 12.46 -1.02
CA ASN A 16 0.00 12.91 -2.24
C ASN A 16 -0.20 11.80 -3.26
N PHE A 17 0.10 10.56 -2.88
CA PHE A 17 -0.07 9.43 -3.78
C PHE A 17 -1.53 9.29 -4.20
N ASN A 18 -1.75 9.17 -5.50
CA ASN A 18 -3.12 9.09 -6.03
C ASN A 18 -3.56 7.64 -6.13
N TYR A 19 -4.29 7.18 -5.12
CA TYR A 19 -4.79 5.80 -5.08
C TYR A 19 -5.88 5.55 -6.10
N ASP A 20 -6.53 6.59 -6.60
CA ASP A 20 -7.59 6.44 -7.61
C ASP A 20 -7.06 5.88 -8.92
N ARG A 21 -5.77 5.99 -9.16
CA ARG A 21 -5.13 5.41 -10.34
C ARG A 21 -4.97 3.90 -10.24
N LEU A 22 -5.11 3.33 -9.07
CA LEU A 22 -4.88 1.92 -8.82
C LEU A 22 -6.15 1.13 -9.06
N THR A 23 -6.46 0.91 -10.33
CA THR A 23 -7.68 0.19 -10.71
C THR A 23 -7.59 -1.31 -10.47
N SER A 24 -6.38 -1.81 -10.26
CA SER A 24 -6.14 -3.25 -10.02
C SER A 24 -6.34 -3.66 -8.57
N ILE A 25 -6.49 -2.71 -7.65
CA ILE A 25 -6.77 -3.03 -6.25
C ILE A 25 -8.28 -2.96 -6.01
N SER A 26 -8.72 -3.60 -4.92
CA SER A 26 -10.14 -3.59 -4.58
C SER A 26 -10.60 -2.18 -4.24
N THR A 27 -11.89 -1.92 -4.44
CA THR A 27 -12.48 -0.63 -4.09
C THR A 27 -12.33 -0.35 -2.61
N GLU A 28 -12.52 -1.36 -1.76
CA GLU A 28 -12.37 -1.22 -0.32
C GLU A 28 -10.94 -0.81 0.04
N ALA A 29 -9.95 -1.49 -0.53
CA ALA A 29 -8.55 -1.15 -0.25
C ALA A 29 -8.24 0.28 -0.70
N ARG A 30 -8.70 0.65 -1.88
CA ARG A 30 -8.47 1.99 -2.41
C ARG A 30 -9.08 3.06 -1.53
N GLN A 31 -10.30 2.85 -1.08
CA GLN A 31 -10.98 3.80 -0.20
C GLN A 31 -10.27 3.94 1.14
N LYS A 32 -9.84 2.82 1.71
CA LYS A 32 -9.15 2.85 2.99
C LYS A 32 -7.78 3.53 2.87
N LEU A 33 -7.04 3.23 1.82
CA LEU A 33 -5.74 3.85 1.59
C LEU A 33 -5.89 5.37 1.41
N SER A 34 -6.91 5.80 0.66
CA SER A 34 -7.17 7.22 0.46
C SER A 34 -7.57 7.94 1.75
N ARG A 35 -8.30 7.25 2.61
CA ARG A 35 -8.78 7.83 3.87
C ARG A 35 -7.67 7.92 4.91
N ILE A 36 -6.96 6.80 5.11
CA ILE A 36 -5.98 6.69 6.19
C ILE A 36 -4.65 7.27 5.79
N LYS A 37 -4.29 7.17 4.52
CA LYS A 37 -3.02 7.64 3.97
C LYS A 37 -1.84 7.11 4.76
N PRO A 38 -1.60 5.78 4.69
CA PRO A 38 -0.48 5.19 5.43
C PRO A 38 0.84 5.81 5.00
N THR A 39 1.78 5.89 5.91
CA THR A 39 3.07 6.53 5.66
C THR A 39 4.08 5.57 5.03
N SER A 40 3.80 4.29 5.05
CA SER A 40 4.71 3.28 4.51
C SER A 40 3.92 2.09 3.98
N ILE A 41 4.58 1.29 3.14
CA ILE A 41 4.00 0.04 2.64
C ILE A 41 3.75 -0.93 3.79
N GLY A 42 4.65 -0.96 4.78
CA GLY A 42 4.45 -1.80 5.96
C GLY A 42 3.18 -1.45 6.70
N GLN A 43 2.93 -0.17 6.90
CA GLN A 43 1.70 0.28 7.54
C GLN A 43 0.47 -0.09 6.69
N ALA A 44 0.55 0.11 5.37
CA ALA A 44 -0.54 -0.24 4.47
C ALA A 44 -0.86 -1.73 4.53
N SER A 45 0.16 -2.58 4.64
CA SER A 45 -0.04 -4.03 4.67
C SER A 45 -0.77 -4.50 5.93
N ARG A 46 -0.75 -3.70 6.98
CA ARG A 46 -1.42 -4.01 8.24
C ARG A 46 -2.86 -3.52 8.28
N MET A 47 -3.26 -2.76 7.28
CA MET A 47 -4.61 -2.20 7.26
C MET A 47 -5.64 -3.29 6.94
N SER A 48 -6.74 -3.27 7.69
CA SER A 48 -7.87 -4.14 7.39
C SER A 48 -8.45 -3.77 6.03
N GLY A 49 -8.76 -4.77 5.22
CA GLY A 49 -9.29 -4.54 3.87
C GLY A 49 -8.23 -4.42 2.80
N VAL A 50 -6.96 -4.32 3.17
CA VAL A 50 -5.84 -4.31 2.23
C VAL A 50 -5.20 -5.69 2.21
N SER A 51 -5.25 -6.36 1.07
CA SER A 51 -4.71 -7.71 0.92
C SER A 51 -3.25 -7.67 0.44
N PRO A 52 -2.52 -8.79 0.55
CA PRO A 52 -1.18 -8.88 -0.01
C PRO A 52 -1.14 -8.57 -1.51
N SER A 53 -2.19 -8.94 -2.24
CA SER A 53 -2.29 -8.63 -3.67
C SER A 53 -2.33 -7.13 -3.90
N ASP A 54 -3.06 -6.40 -3.06
CA ASP A 54 -3.13 -4.94 -3.15
C ASP A 54 -1.77 -4.31 -2.92
N ILE A 55 -1.02 -4.83 -1.95
CA ILE A 55 0.33 -4.35 -1.67
C ILE A 55 1.26 -4.60 -2.86
N SER A 56 1.14 -5.77 -3.49
CA SER A 56 1.94 -6.08 -4.68
C SER A 56 1.68 -5.07 -5.81
N VAL A 57 0.42 -4.71 -6.01
CA VAL A 57 0.06 -3.71 -7.03
C VAL A 57 0.68 -2.36 -6.69
N LEU A 58 0.63 -1.96 -5.43
CA LEU A 58 1.27 -0.72 -4.99
C LEU A 58 2.76 -0.70 -5.30
N LEU A 59 3.45 -1.78 -4.98
CA LEU A 59 4.89 -1.89 -5.21
C LEU A 59 5.22 -1.80 -6.70
N ILE A 60 4.45 -2.49 -7.53
CA ILE A 60 4.65 -2.44 -8.99
C ILE A 60 4.43 -1.02 -9.51
N TYR A 61 3.38 -0.38 -9.05
CA TYR A 61 3.05 0.97 -9.48
C TYR A 61 4.12 1.99 -9.07
N MET A 62 4.75 1.76 -7.94
CA MET A 62 5.81 2.63 -7.45
C MET A 62 7.16 2.34 -8.11
N GLY A 63 7.26 1.29 -8.92
CA GLY A 63 8.51 0.90 -9.56
C GLY A 63 9.47 0.18 -8.63
N ARG A 64 8.96 -0.49 -7.64
CA ARG A 64 9.79 -1.18 -6.64
C ARG A 64 9.80 -2.69 -6.82
#